data_4db11d1e12f05397899a865f6b1ad1cb
#
_entry.id   4db11d1e12f05397899a865f6b1ad1cb
#
_cell.length_a   1.000
_cell.length_b   1.000
_cell.length_c   1.000
_cell.angle_alpha   90.00
_cell.angle_beta   90.00
_cell.angle_gamma   90.00
#
_symmetry.space_group_name_H-M   'P 1'
#
loop_
_entity.id
_entity.type
_entity.pdbx_description
1 polymer ?
#
loop_
_entity_poly.entity_id
_entity_poly.type
_entity_poly.pdbx_seq_one_letter_code
_entity_poly.pdbx_strand_id
1 'polypeptide(L)'
;MTKDQSLRELKPMAFDALYSTTENYFFDSLKGLRKFLRVVFRVVFTIVALWFALGGLMYDNVFAKFCGIAIVIATIYMFLRKKVSDAEYDKAVQSVLEFLKEQALEKLGVDEDEVSEIEPILFGGYDYSNYTLSKQGEDGIWRTNKYEVVYLFFSQNEVHCYTLEFSTSESKTRESTDVYFYKDVVSVSTCSKSVKIEGYEYEHEMFKLVTAGGTVLEVSLKDVEKNSRNSINAMRQLLREKKAK
;
A
#
# COMPACT_ATOMS: atom_id res chain seq x y z
N MET A 1 30.54 -5.30 1.85
CA MET A 1 29.24 -4.96 1.24
C MET A 1 28.87 -3.60 1.79
N THR A 2 28.83 -2.58 0.96
CA THR A 2 28.46 -1.22 1.40
C THR A 2 26.96 -1.19 1.70
N LYS A 3 26.52 -0.32 2.63
CA LYS A 3 25.11 -0.15 3.02
C LYS A 3 24.21 0.08 1.78
N ASP A 4 24.72 0.81 0.80
CA ASP A 4 24.07 1.15 -0.47
C ASP A 4 23.81 -0.09 -1.37
N GLN A 5 24.73 -1.07 -1.41
CA GLN A 5 24.51 -2.31 -2.16
C GLN A 5 23.44 -3.20 -1.53
N SER A 6 23.35 -3.24 -0.20
CA SER A 6 22.32 -4.03 0.49
C SER A 6 20.91 -3.46 0.26
N LEU A 7 20.75 -2.15 0.18
CA LEU A 7 19.47 -1.48 -0.05
C LEU A 7 18.97 -1.70 -1.49
N ARG A 8 19.86 -1.66 -2.48
CA ARG A 8 19.51 -1.93 -3.89
C ARG A 8 19.02 -3.36 -4.12
N GLU A 9 19.51 -4.32 -3.34
CA GLU A 9 19.05 -5.71 -3.40
C GLU A 9 17.75 -5.95 -2.62
N LEU A 10 17.56 -5.26 -1.48
CA LEU A 10 16.38 -5.43 -0.63
C LEU A 10 15.11 -4.79 -1.23
N LYS A 11 15.24 -3.71 -1.99
CA LYS A 11 14.10 -3.05 -2.63
C LYS A 11 13.30 -3.97 -3.56
N PRO A 12 13.89 -4.71 -4.52
CA PRO A 12 13.17 -5.67 -5.34
C PRO A 12 12.47 -6.74 -4.49
N MET A 13 13.13 -7.29 -3.48
CA MET A 13 12.57 -8.32 -2.60
C MET A 13 11.36 -7.81 -1.80
N ALA A 14 11.38 -6.56 -1.34
CA ALA A 14 10.25 -5.95 -0.63
C ALA A 14 9.04 -5.80 -1.56
N PHE A 15 9.23 -5.37 -2.79
CA PHE A 15 8.16 -5.28 -3.78
C PHE A 15 7.63 -6.66 -4.20
N ASP A 16 8.48 -7.67 -4.39
CA ASP A 16 8.05 -9.02 -4.71
C ASP A 16 7.22 -9.63 -3.58
N ALA A 17 7.64 -9.44 -2.33
CA ALA A 17 6.87 -9.83 -1.14
C ALA A 17 5.53 -9.10 -1.06
N LEU A 18 5.51 -7.79 -1.36
CA LEU A 18 4.29 -6.98 -1.41
C LEU A 18 3.33 -7.49 -2.49
N TYR A 19 3.81 -7.78 -3.71
CA TYR A 19 2.96 -8.27 -4.80
C TYR A 19 2.30 -9.61 -4.45
N SER A 20 3.07 -10.55 -3.90
CA SER A 20 2.52 -11.85 -3.48
C SER A 20 1.52 -11.72 -2.33
N THR A 21 1.76 -10.81 -1.39
CA THR A 21 0.86 -10.51 -0.27
C THR A 21 -0.42 -9.85 -0.79
N THR A 22 -0.31 -8.91 -1.72
CA THR A 22 -1.43 -8.20 -2.34
C THR A 22 -2.35 -9.15 -3.09
N GLU A 23 -1.79 -10.04 -3.90
CA GLU A 23 -2.57 -11.05 -4.61
C GLU A 23 -3.39 -11.92 -3.66
N ASN A 24 -2.80 -12.33 -2.54
CA ASN A 24 -3.48 -13.13 -1.53
C ASN A 24 -4.50 -12.31 -0.72
N TYR A 25 -4.20 -11.05 -0.40
CA TYR A 25 -5.07 -10.17 0.38
C TYR A 25 -6.36 -9.82 -0.38
N PHE A 26 -6.25 -9.43 -1.66
CA PHE A 26 -7.41 -9.10 -2.49
C PHE A 26 -8.05 -10.29 -3.18
N PHE A 27 -7.56 -11.51 -2.94
CA PHE A 27 -8.06 -12.71 -3.60
C PHE A 27 -9.57 -12.91 -3.42
N ASP A 28 -10.08 -12.62 -2.23
CA ASP A 28 -11.50 -12.78 -1.90
C ASP A 28 -12.35 -11.57 -2.35
N SER A 29 -11.74 -10.43 -2.69
CA SER A 29 -12.43 -9.22 -3.14
C SER A 29 -12.72 -9.18 -4.64
N LEU A 30 -12.26 -10.20 -5.39
CA LEU A 30 -12.58 -10.32 -6.81
C LEU A 30 -14.07 -10.50 -7.02
N LYS A 31 -14.69 -9.51 -7.68
CA LYS A 31 -16.14 -9.38 -7.84
C LYS A 31 -16.74 -10.25 -8.94
N GLY A 32 -18.06 -10.47 -8.82
CA GLY A 32 -18.94 -10.96 -9.85
C GLY A 32 -18.64 -12.38 -10.32
N LEU A 33 -18.66 -12.59 -11.63
CA LEU A 33 -18.52 -13.88 -12.29
C LEU A 33 -17.28 -14.68 -11.85
N ARG A 34 -16.17 -14.01 -11.57
CA ARG A 34 -14.94 -14.69 -11.13
C ARG A 34 -15.06 -15.28 -9.73
N LYS A 35 -15.76 -14.63 -8.80
CA LYS A 35 -16.03 -15.17 -7.45
C LYS A 35 -17.00 -16.35 -7.57
N PHE A 36 -18.07 -16.19 -8.34
CA PHE A 36 -19.04 -17.24 -8.62
C PHE A 36 -18.38 -18.46 -9.28
N LEU A 37 -17.62 -18.25 -10.35
CA LEU A 37 -16.89 -19.32 -11.04
C LEU A 37 -15.94 -20.08 -10.12
N ARG A 38 -15.26 -19.40 -9.18
CA ARG A 38 -14.40 -20.07 -8.20
C ARG A 38 -15.17 -20.92 -7.21
N VAL A 39 -16.30 -20.42 -6.71
CA VAL A 39 -17.15 -21.20 -5.81
C VAL A 39 -17.68 -22.42 -6.54
N VAL A 40 -18.20 -22.22 -7.75
CA VAL A 40 -18.68 -23.32 -8.61
C VAL A 40 -17.55 -24.30 -8.91
N PHE A 41 -16.37 -23.82 -9.29
CA PHE A 41 -15.21 -24.66 -9.57
C PHE A 41 -14.79 -25.47 -8.34
N ARG A 42 -14.75 -24.85 -7.14
CA ARG A 42 -14.47 -25.56 -5.88
C ARG A 42 -15.50 -26.66 -5.59
N VAL A 43 -16.78 -26.36 -5.74
CA VAL A 43 -17.86 -27.32 -5.50
C VAL A 43 -17.79 -28.47 -6.51
N VAL A 44 -17.69 -28.15 -7.80
CA VAL A 44 -17.59 -29.18 -8.86
C VAL A 44 -16.33 -30.03 -8.67
N PHE A 45 -15.19 -29.41 -8.35
CA PHE A 45 -13.94 -30.12 -8.12
C PHE A 45 -14.03 -31.04 -6.89
N THR A 46 -14.71 -30.62 -5.83
CA THR A 46 -14.95 -31.46 -4.64
C THR A 46 -15.86 -32.64 -4.96
N ILE A 47 -16.92 -32.44 -5.74
CA ILE A 47 -17.82 -33.51 -6.18
C ILE A 47 -17.06 -34.51 -7.05
N VAL A 48 -16.28 -34.05 -8.00
CA VAL A 48 -15.44 -34.89 -8.88
C VAL A 48 -14.40 -35.66 -8.05
N ALA A 49 -13.77 -35.01 -7.06
CA ALA A 49 -12.81 -35.66 -6.15
C ALA A 49 -13.48 -36.81 -5.35
N LEU A 50 -14.67 -36.56 -4.81
CA LEU A 50 -15.46 -37.58 -4.10
C LEU A 50 -15.85 -38.72 -5.02
N TRP A 51 -16.27 -38.42 -6.25
CA TRP A 51 -16.68 -39.46 -7.22
C TRP A 51 -15.49 -40.34 -7.62
N PHE A 52 -14.30 -39.75 -7.88
CA PHE A 52 -13.07 -40.50 -8.16
C PHE A 52 -12.58 -41.30 -6.94
N ALA A 53 -12.69 -40.76 -5.73
CA ALA A 53 -12.32 -41.48 -4.51
C ALA A 53 -13.23 -42.71 -4.28
N LEU A 54 -14.54 -42.51 -4.43
CA LEU A 54 -15.52 -43.61 -4.29
C LEU A 54 -15.42 -44.62 -5.43
N GLY A 55 -15.28 -44.16 -6.68
CA GLY A 55 -15.09 -45.04 -7.85
C GLY A 55 -13.78 -45.84 -7.79
N GLY A 56 -12.69 -45.22 -7.32
CA GLY A 56 -11.42 -45.89 -7.11
C GLY A 56 -11.42 -46.96 -6.02
N LEU A 57 -12.37 -46.84 -5.05
CA LEU A 57 -12.62 -47.90 -4.05
C LEU A 57 -13.45 -49.06 -4.60
N MET A 58 -14.37 -48.76 -5.53
CA MET A 58 -15.25 -49.80 -6.13
C MET A 58 -14.59 -50.55 -7.29
N TYR A 59 -13.76 -49.88 -8.07
CA TYR A 59 -13.02 -50.50 -9.15
C TYR A 59 -11.53 -50.56 -8.71
N ASP A 60 -10.95 -51.75 -8.68
CA ASP A 60 -9.57 -51.95 -8.20
C ASP A 60 -8.49 -51.39 -9.17
N ASN A 61 -8.69 -50.12 -9.54
CA ASN A 61 -7.83 -49.40 -10.46
C ASN A 61 -6.91 -48.47 -9.67
N VAL A 62 -5.63 -48.85 -9.59
CA VAL A 62 -4.58 -48.15 -8.85
C VAL A 62 -4.44 -46.70 -9.32
N PHE A 63 -4.54 -46.45 -10.63
CA PHE A 63 -4.43 -45.07 -11.19
C PHE A 63 -5.58 -44.16 -10.73
N ALA A 64 -6.82 -44.67 -10.68
CA ALA A 64 -7.97 -43.91 -10.18
C ALA A 64 -7.82 -43.56 -8.69
N LYS A 65 -7.27 -44.47 -7.87
CA LYS A 65 -6.98 -44.21 -6.45
C LYS A 65 -5.97 -43.09 -6.30
N PHE A 66 -4.85 -43.07 -7.06
CA PHE A 66 -3.85 -41.99 -7.03
C PHE A 66 -4.44 -40.64 -7.46
N CYS A 67 -5.20 -40.60 -8.53
CA CYS A 67 -5.86 -39.37 -8.99
C CYS A 67 -6.84 -38.83 -7.92
N GLY A 68 -7.64 -39.71 -7.30
CA GLY A 68 -8.57 -39.34 -6.23
C GLY A 68 -7.83 -38.71 -5.03
N ILE A 69 -6.75 -39.33 -4.56
CA ILE A 69 -5.92 -38.81 -3.46
C ILE A 69 -5.31 -37.45 -3.83
N ALA A 70 -4.72 -37.30 -5.03
CA ALA A 70 -4.15 -36.05 -5.48
C ALA A 70 -5.17 -34.90 -5.53
N ILE A 71 -6.38 -35.18 -5.99
CA ILE A 71 -7.47 -34.21 -6.04
C ILE A 71 -7.93 -33.82 -4.63
N VAL A 72 -8.03 -34.78 -3.69
CA VAL A 72 -8.35 -34.50 -2.28
C VAL A 72 -7.30 -33.62 -1.65
N ILE A 73 -6.01 -33.93 -1.82
CA ILE A 73 -4.91 -33.12 -1.31
C ILE A 73 -4.96 -31.69 -1.89
N ALA A 74 -5.17 -31.54 -3.19
CA ALA A 74 -5.29 -30.23 -3.85
C ALA A 74 -6.50 -29.44 -3.29
N THR A 75 -7.61 -30.11 -3.02
CA THR A 75 -8.80 -29.48 -2.42
C THR A 75 -8.51 -29.01 -1.00
N ILE A 76 -7.91 -29.87 -0.17
CA ILE A 76 -7.50 -29.52 1.20
C ILE A 76 -6.52 -28.33 1.18
N TYR A 77 -5.53 -28.34 0.30
CA TYR A 77 -4.60 -27.23 0.13
C TYR A 77 -5.31 -25.91 -0.22
N MET A 78 -6.29 -25.94 -1.13
CA MET A 78 -7.09 -24.74 -1.46
C MET A 78 -7.93 -24.22 -0.29
N PHE A 79 -8.41 -25.10 0.59
CA PHE A 79 -9.17 -24.70 1.79
C PHE A 79 -8.26 -24.20 2.92
N LEU A 80 -7.06 -24.76 3.06
CA LEU A 80 -6.08 -24.39 4.09
C LEU A 80 -5.23 -23.19 3.71
N ARG A 81 -5.40 -22.62 2.50
CA ARG A 81 -4.65 -21.43 2.09
C ARG A 81 -4.86 -20.30 3.11
N LYS A 82 -3.78 -19.91 3.77
CA LYS A 82 -3.80 -18.85 4.78
C LYS A 82 -4.31 -17.55 4.15
N LYS A 83 -5.35 -16.97 4.74
CA LYS A 83 -5.79 -15.63 4.38
C LYS A 83 -4.79 -14.62 4.93
N VAL A 84 -4.41 -13.66 4.12
CA VAL A 84 -3.60 -12.53 4.58
C VAL A 84 -4.51 -11.61 5.39
N SER A 85 -4.08 -11.27 6.61
CA SER A 85 -4.78 -10.32 7.48
C SER A 85 -4.52 -8.88 7.05
N ASP A 86 -5.36 -7.95 7.52
CA ASP A 86 -5.18 -6.52 7.29
C ASP A 86 -3.81 -6.03 7.78
N ALA A 87 -3.40 -6.48 8.97
CA ALA A 87 -2.10 -6.14 9.55
C ALA A 87 -0.90 -6.69 8.74
N GLU A 88 -1.01 -7.90 8.20
CA GLU A 88 0.04 -8.48 7.33
C GLU A 88 0.16 -7.69 6.03
N TYR A 89 -0.96 -7.27 5.44
CA TYR A 89 -0.94 -6.44 4.24
C TYR A 89 -0.35 -5.05 4.51
N ASP A 90 -0.78 -4.40 5.58
CA ASP A 90 -0.25 -3.09 5.99
C ASP A 90 1.25 -3.16 6.28
N LYS A 91 1.71 -4.23 6.93
CA LYS A 91 3.14 -4.45 7.19
C LYS A 91 3.94 -4.63 5.90
N ALA A 92 3.39 -5.33 4.91
CA ALA A 92 4.05 -5.48 3.61
C ALA A 92 4.16 -4.14 2.87
N VAL A 93 3.15 -3.27 2.94
CA VAL A 93 3.22 -1.89 2.44
C VAL A 93 4.29 -1.12 3.22
N GLN A 94 4.29 -1.18 4.55
CA GLN A 94 5.24 -0.47 5.41
C GLN A 94 6.69 -0.86 5.10
N SER A 95 6.97 -2.13 4.83
CA SER A 95 8.33 -2.59 4.52
C SER A 95 8.92 -1.94 3.26
N VAL A 96 8.07 -1.51 2.31
CA VAL A 96 8.51 -0.73 1.14
C VAL A 96 8.87 0.70 1.55
N LEU A 97 8.14 1.28 2.51
CA LEU A 97 8.36 2.67 2.94
C LEU A 97 9.70 2.86 3.68
N GLU A 98 10.22 1.80 4.31
CA GLU A 98 11.50 1.85 5.04
C GLU A 98 12.69 2.21 4.15
N PHE A 99 12.62 1.90 2.85
CA PHE A 99 13.69 2.20 1.89
C PHE A 99 13.54 3.56 1.19
N LEU A 100 12.41 4.24 1.38
CA LEU A 100 12.09 5.43 0.59
C LEU A 100 12.84 6.66 1.05
N LYS A 101 13.28 6.76 2.32
CA LYS A 101 13.99 7.92 2.83
C LYS A 101 15.30 8.16 2.05
N GLU A 102 16.12 7.12 1.92
CA GLU A 102 17.40 7.21 1.22
C GLU A 102 17.19 7.47 -0.28
N GLN A 103 16.22 6.82 -0.89
CA GLN A 103 15.84 7.07 -2.27
C GLN A 103 15.35 8.50 -2.50
N ALA A 104 14.57 9.05 -1.57
CA ALA A 104 14.06 10.41 -1.66
C ALA A 104 15.20 11.44 -1.61
N LEU A 105 16.16 11.29 -0.70
CA LEU A 105 17.34 12.17 -0.62
C LEU A 105 18.18 12.11 -1.91
N GLU A 106 18.43 10.89 -2.43
CA GLU A 106 19.15 10.71 -3.70
C GLU A 106 18.45 11.42 -4.86
N LYS A 107 17.12 11.27 -4.96
CA LYS A 107 16.31 11.88 -6.02
C LYS A 107 16.19 13.40 -5.91
N LEU A 108 16.16 13.91 -4.69
CA LEU A 108 16.16 15.37 -4.43
C LEU A 108 17.54 15.99 -4.62
N GLY A 109 18.61 15.18 -4.58
CA GLY A 109 19.98 15.65 -4.70
C GLY A 109 20.43 16.47 -3.49
N VAL A 110 19.91 16.16 -2.30
CA VAL A 110 20.23 16.83 -1.03
C VAL A 110 20.85 15.86 -0.04
N ASP A 111 21.79 16.36 0.75
CA ASP A 111 22.38 15.61 1.85
C ASP A 111 21.53 15.72 3.11
N GLU A 112 21.56 14.70 3.98
CA GLU A 112 20.77 14.69 5.22
C GLU A 112 21.07 15.87 6.14
N ASP A 113 22.32 16.34 6.15
CA ASP A 113 22.74 17.50 6.94
C ASP A 113 22.16 18.83 6.44
N GLU A 114 21.86 18.94 5.14
CA GLU A 114 21.26 20.14 4.55
C GLU A 114 19.78 20.29 4.91
N VAL A 115 19.12 19.20 5.28
CA VAL A 115 17.67 19.12 5.53
C VAL A 115 17.37 18.75 6.97
N SER A 116 18.10 19.36 7.92
CA SER A 116 18.06 19.02 9.35
C SER A 116 17.28 19.99 10.24
N GLU A 117 16.52 20.95 9.67
CA GLU A 117 15.75 21.93 10.47
C GLU A 117 14.72 21.27 11.40
N ILE A 118 14.02 20.25 10.92
CA ILE A 118 13.22 19.33 11.72
C ILE A 118 13.33 17.92 11.14
N GLU A 119 12.95 16.92 11.91
CA GLU A 119 12.91 15.53 11.40
C GLU A 119 12.06 15.42 10.13
N PRO A 120 12.52 14.67 9.12
CA PRO A 120 11.75 14.43 7.90
C PRO A 120 10.36 13.86 8.21
N ILE A 121 9.35 14.35 7.52
CA ILE A 121 7.98 13.93 7.71
C ILE A 121 7.56 13.02 6.57
N LEU A 122 7.07 11.83 6.92
CA LEU A 122 6.47 10.90 5.98
C LEU A 122 4.94 10.92 6.14
N PHE A 123 4.26 11.23 5.07
CA PHE A 123 2.82 11.02 4.95
C PHE A 123 2.54 9.95 3.89
N GLY A 124 1.54 9.13 4.10
CA GLY A 124 1.13 8.16 3.09
C GLY A 124 -0.19 7.50 3.42
N GLY A 125 -0.85 7.05 2.37
CA GLY A 125 -2.13 6.37 2.48
C GLY A 125 -2.54 5.70 1.19
N TYR A 126 -3.68 5.01 1.25
CA TYR A 126 -4.27 4.39 0.08
C TYR A 126 -4.85 5.46 -0.86
N ASP A 127 -4.55 5.34 -2.16
CA ASP A 127 -5.20 6.14 -3.20
C ASP A 127 -6.56 5.52 -3.53
N TYR A 128 -7.61 6.31 -3.33
CA TYR A 128 -8.99 5.92 -3.57
C TYR A 128 -9.54 6.40 -4.91
N SER A 129 -8.72 7.03 -5.75
CA SER A 129 -9.16 7.60 -7.03
C SER A 129 -8.96 6.64 -8.21
N ASN A 130 -7.81 5.96 -8.28
CA ASN A 130 -7.39 5.18 -9.46
C ASN A 130 -7.08 3.70 -9.16
N TYR A 131 -7.78 3.11 -8.20
CA TYR A 131 -7.55 1.72 -7.82
C TYR A 131 -8.27 0.74 -8.77
N THR A 132 -7.77 -0.49 -8.83
CA THR A 132 -8.40 -1.62 -9.53
C THR A 132 -8.88 -2.72 -8.57
N LEU A 133 -8.30 -2.77 -7.38
CA LEU A 133 -8.67 -3.69 -6.31
C LEU A 133 -8.93 -2.88 -5.05
N SER A 134 -9.99 -3.26 -4.33
CA SER A 134 -10.34 -2.66 -3.05
C SER A 134 -10.93 -3.70 -2.12
N LYS A 135 -10.73 -3.52 -0.82
CA LYS A 135 -11.28 -4.36 0.22
C LYS A 135 -11.45 -3.54 1.49
N GLN A 136 -12.60 -3.68 2.15
CA GLN A 136 -12.76 -3.18 3.50
C GLN A 136 -12.20 -4.20 4.49
N GLY A 137 -11.31 -3.74 5.36
CA GLY A 137 -10.75 -4.55 6.43
C GLY A 137 -11.74 -4.79 7.57
N GLU A 138 -11.36 -5.66 8.50
CA GLU A 138 -12.14 -5.92 9.73
C GLU A 138 -12.15 -4.68 10.66
N ASP A 139 -11.16 -3.80 10.51
CA ASP A 139 -11.03 -2.50 11.18
C ASP A 139 -11.90 -1.39 10.56
N GLY A 140 -12.66 -1.69 9.50
CA GLY A 140 -13.49 -0.75 8.78
C GLY A 140 -12.73 0.13 7.78
N ILE A 141 -11.40 0.05 7.73
CA ILE A 141 -10.57 0.84 6.82
C ILE A 141 -10.60 0.21 5.43
N TRP A 142 -10.87 1.04 4.43
CA TRP A 142 -10.75 0.62 3.05
C TRP A 142 -9.28 0.60 2.61
N ARG A 143 -8.87 -0.50 2.01
CA ARG A 143 -7.54 -0.68 1.40
C ARG A 143 -7.68 -0.86 -0.09
N THR A 144 -6.79 -0.23 -0.84
CA THR A 144 -6.73 -0.36 -2.30
C THR A 144 -5.36 -0.90 -2.72
N ASN A 145 -5.25 -1.30 -3.98
CA ASN A 145 -3.95 -1.69 -4.54
C ASN A 145 -3.12 -0.50 -5.06
N LYS A 146 -3.49 0.71 -4.69
CA LYS A 146 -2.73 1.93 -4.96
C LYS A 146 -2.37 2.62 -3.66
N TYR A 147 -1.14 3.07 -3.57
CA TYR A 147 -0.61 3.77 -2.41
C TYR A 147 0.19 4.98 -2.84
N GLU A 148 -0.01 6.07 -2.15
CA GLU A 148 0.73 7.31 -2.33
C GLU A 148 1.49 7.64 -1.07
N VAL A 149 2.72 8.10 -1.23
CA VAL A 149 3.56 8.51 -0.13
C VAL A 149 4.28 9.80 -0.47
N VAL A 150 4.42 10.67 0.53
CA VAL A 150 5.10 11.96 0.42
C VAL A 150 6.13 12.04 1.54
N TYR A 151 7.38 12.26 1.17
CA TYR A 151 8.44 12.67 2.09
C TYR A 151 8.65 14.17 2.01
N LEU A 152 8.66 14.84 3.15
CA LEU A 152 8.98 16.24 3.30
C LEU A 152 10.28 16.39 4.11
N PHE A 153 11.26 17.05 3.53
CA PHE A 153 12.54 17.39 4.15
C PHE A 153 12.64 18.90 4.26
N PHE A 154 13.22 19.38 5.34
CA PHE A 154 13.18 20.79 5.72
C PHE A 154 14.60 21.35 5.78
N SER A 155 14.95 22.21 4.82
CA SER A 155 16.18 22.97 4.82
C SER A 155 15.98 24.36 5.44
N GLN A 156 17.00 25.19 5.40
CA GLN A 156 16.94 26.51 5.99
C GLN A 156 15.86 27.43 5.38
N ASN A 157 15.59 27.32 4.07
CA ASN A 157 14.73 28.24 3.33
C ASN A 157 13.55 27.60 2.63
N GLU A 158 13.55 26.28 2.52
CA GLU A 158 12.61 25.55 1.66
C GLU A 158 12.27 24.17 2.18
N VAL A 159 11.17 23.63 1.67
CA VAL A 159 10.70 22.26 1.88
C VAL A 159 10.94 21.48 0.61
N HIS A 160 11.76 20.46 0.67
CA HIS A 160 11.94 19.50 -0.41
C HIS A 160 10.89 18.40 -0.28
N CYS A 161 10.20 18.16 -1.36
CA CYS A 161 9.10 17.19 -1.41
C CYS A 161 9.44 16.08 -2.40
N TYR A 162 9.40 14.84 -1.95
CA TYR A 162 9.46 13.67 -2.80
C TYR A 162 8.13 12.92 -2.70
N THR A 163 7.49 12.71 -3.83
CA THR A 163 6.24 11.95 -3.91
C THR A 163 6.46 10.65 -4.68
N LEU A 164 5.94 9.55 -4.16
CA LEU A 164 5.91 8.26 -4.83
C LEU A 164 4.49 7.69 -4.81
N GLU A 165 3.93 7.51 -6.00
CA GLU A 165 2.73 6.69 -6.20
C GLU A 165 3.15 5.30 -6.67
N PHE A 166 2.65 4.25 -6.05
CA PHE A 166 2.96 2.89 -6.49
C PHE A 166 1.74 1.97 -6.42
N SER A 167 1.79 0.95 -7.26
CA SER A 167 0.83 -0.15 -7.22
C SER A 167 1.36 -1.28 -6.37
N THR A 168 0.53 -1.84 -5.50
CA THR A 168 0.88 -3.04 -4.73
C THR A 168 0.63 -4.33 -5.51
N SER A 169 0.02 -4.25 -6.69
CA SER A 169 -0.30 -5.41 -7.56
C SER A 169 0.43 -5.42 -8.90
N GLU A 170 1.12 -4.32 -9.24
CA GLU A 170 1.81 -4.16 -10.53
C GLU A 170 3.11 -3.37 -10.30
N SER A 171 4.13 -3.63 -11.10
CA SER A 171 5.40 -2.89 -11.04
C SER A 171 5.30 -1.49 -11.66
N LYS A 172 4.24 -0.75 -11.34
CA LYS A 172 4.03 0.63 -11.80
C LYS A 172 4.28 1.58 -10.66
N THR A 173 5.23 2.49 -10.87
CA THR A 173 5.55 3.58 -9.96
C THR A 173 5.55 4.90 -10.70
N ARG A 174 5.18 5.97 -10.02
CA ARG A 174 5.30 7.34 -10.48
C ARG A 174 5.98 8.16 -9.39
N GLU A 175 7.06 8.82 -9.73
CA GLU A 175 7.84 9.64 -8.83
C GLU A 175 7.76 11.11 -9.26
N SER A 176 7.73 12.02 -8.29
CA SER A 176 7.94 13.45 -8.53
C SER A 176 8.74 14.06 -7.39
N THR A 177 9.46 15.13 -7.71
CA THR A 177 10.19 15.95 -6.76
C THR A 177 9.79 17.41 -6.94
N ASP A 178 9.52 18.08 -5.84
CA ASP A 178 9.14 19.50 -5.80
C ASP A 178 9.91 20.21 -4.70
N VAL A 179 10.10 21.51 -4.86
CA VAL A 179 10.70 22.39 -3.83
C VAL A 179 9.76 23.55 -3.56
N TYR A 180 9.39 23.74 -2.31
CA TYR A 180 8.49 24.81 -1.86
C TYR A 180 9.24 25.78 -0.95
N PHE A 181 9.42 27.02 -1.37
CA PHE A 181 9.97 28.07 -0.50
C PHE A 181 8.99 28.40 0.63
N TYR A 182 9.48 28.56 1.85
CA TYR A 182 8.61 28.85 3.01
C TYR A 182 7.74 30.09 2.79
N LYS A 183 8.29 31.12 2.13
CA LYS A 183 7.54 32.35 1.79
C LYS A 183 6.32 32.12 0.92
N ASP A 184 6.38 31.10 0.07
CA ASP A 184 5.33 30.77 -0.89
C ASP A 184 4.30 29.76 -0.35
N VAL A 185 4.57 29.07 0.76
CA VAL A 185 3.60 28.18 1.40
C VAL A 185 2.52 29.00 2.10
N VAL A 186 1.30 28.99 1.64
CA VAL A 186 0.19 29.75 2.22
C VAL A 186 -0.43 29.03 3.41
N SER A 187 -0.68 27.73 3.27
CA SER A 187 -1.31 26.95 4.34
C SER A 187 -0.84 25.50 4.37
N VAL A 188 -0.87 24.96 5.59
CA VAL A 188 -0.70 23.53 5.88
C VAL A 188 -1.87 23.10 6.74
N SER A 189 -2.67 22.17 6.26
CA SER A 189 -3.91 21.75 6.90
C SER A 189 -4.14 20.23 6.76
N THR A 190 -5.08 19.75 7.53
CA THR A 190 -5.75 18.47 7.31
C THR A 190 -7.21 18.73 6.96
N CYS A 191 -7.77 17.92 6.11
CA CYS A 191 -9.18 17.96 5.78
C CYS A 191 -9.74 16.55 5.61
N SER A 192 -11.01 16.35 5.90
CA SER A 192 -11.71 15.12 5.54
C SER A 192 -12.16 15.20 4.10
N LYS A 193 -12.03 14.09 3.38
CA LYS A 193 -12.51 13.93 2.01
C LYS A 193 -13.41 12.70 1.93
N SER A 194 -14.59 12.88 1.33
CA SER A 194 -15.48 11.76 1.07
C SER A 194 -15.22 11.20 -0.33
N VAL A 195 -15.12 9.89 -0.42
CA VAL A 195 -14.93 9.14 -1.67
C VAL A 195 -15.94 8.00 -1.74
N LYS A 196 -16.33 7.61 -2.96
CA LYS A 196 -17.18 6.43 -3.16
C LYS A 196 -16.33 5.22 -3.51
N ILE A 197 -16.34 4.21 -2.63
CA ILE A 197 -15.65 2.95 -2.83
C ILE A 197 -16.71 1.85 -2.86
N GLU A 198 -16.78 1.11 -3.95
CA GLU A 198 -17.71 0.00 -4.07
C GLU A 198 -19.21 0.36 -3.89
N GLY A 199 -19.54 1.65 -4.07
CA GLY A 199 -20.90 2.18 -3.84
C GLY A 199 -21.13 2.68 -2.42
N TYR A 200 -20.17 2.50 -1.51
CA TYR A 200 -20.20 3.03 -0.15
C TYR A 200 -19.50 4.38 -0.10
N GLU A 201 -20.04 5.30 0.69
CA GLU A 201 -19.39 6.56 1.01
C GLU A 201 -18.38 6.32 2.13
N TYR A 202 -17.13 6.73 1.93
CA TYR A 202 -16.03 6.57 2.86
C TYR A 202 -15.33 7.90 3.07
N GLU A 203 -15.21 8.33 4.33
CA GLU A 203 -14.46 9.51 4.71
C GLU A 203 -13.06 9.14 5.13
N HIS A 204 -12.06 9.86 4.64
CA HIS A 204 -10.67 9.71 5.05
C HIS A 204 -10.02 11.07 5.25
N GLU A 205 -8.98 11.12 6.09
CA GLU A 205 -8.20 12.33 6.30
C GLU A 205 -7.17 12.53 5.18
N MET A 206 -6.97 13.78 4.79
CA MET A 206 -5.96 14.22 3.83
C MET A 206 -5.03 15.24 4.47
N PHE A 207 -3.73 15.15 4.21
CA PHE A 207 -2.80 16.26 4.38
C PHE A 207 -2.92 17.18 3.16
N LYS A 208 -2.81 18.48 3.40
CA LYS A 208 -2.85 19.49 2.34
C LYS A 208 -1.85 20.60 2.60
N LEU A 209 -1.00 20.87 1.62
CA LEU A 209 -0.12 22.03 1.56
C LEU A 209 -0.49 22.85 0.34
N VAL A 210 -0.65 24.18 0.53
CA VAL A 210 -1.04 25.10 -0.53
C VAL A 210 0.00 26.21 -0.64
N THR A 211 0.41 26.52 -1.88
CA THR A 211 1.35 27.62 -2.19
C THR A 211 0.63 28.84 -2.75
N ALA A 212 1.27 29.99 -2.71
CA ALA A 212 0.77 31.23 -3.30
C ALA A 212 0.57 31.14 -4.83
N GLY A 213 1.35 30.29 -5.50
CA GLY A 213 1.20 30.00 -6.93
C GLY A 213 0.02 29.08 -7.28
N GLY A 214 -0.76 28.65 -6.29
CA GLY A 214 -1.90 27.76 -6.48
C GLY A 214 -1.53 26.28 -6.55
N THR A 215 -0.26 25.92 -6.38
CA THR A 215 0.13 24.50 -6.26
C THR A 215 -0.44 23.91 -4.98
N VAL A 216 -1.05 22.76 -5.10
CA VAL A 216 -1.65 22.02 -3.99
C VAL A 216 -1.05 20.63 -3.95
N LEU A 217 -0.38 20.31 -2.84
CA LEU A 217 0.01 18.95 -2.49
C LEU A 217 -1.07 18.36 -1.59
N GLU A 218 -1.69 17.28 -2.01
CA GLU A 218 -2.67 16.51 -1.22
C GLU A 218 -2.22 15.07 -1.15
N VAL A 219 -2.25 14.46 0.05
CA VAL A 219 -1.97 13.03 0.24
C VAL A 219 -2.88 12.46 1.30
N SER A 220 -3.39 11.25 1.06
CA SER A 220 -4.17 10.51 2.04
C SER A 220 -3.34 10.22 3.28
N LEU A 221 -3.94 10.46 4.45
CA LEU A 221 -3.36 10.05 5.71
C LEU A 221 -3.96 8.71 6.11
N LYS A 222 -3.11 7.73 6.31
CA LYS A 222 -3.53 6.50 6.95
C LYS A 222 -3.72 6.79 8.45
N ASP A 223 -4.81 6.33 9.03
CA ASP A 223 -5.22 6.54 10.43
C ASP A 223 -4.18 6.11 11.50
N VAL A 224 -2.98 5.74 11.11
CA VAL A 224 -2.06 4.94 11.91
C VAL A 224 -1.11 5.75 12.77
N GLU A 225 -0.96 7.05 12.60
CA GLU A 225 0.09 7.69 13.39
C GLU A 225 -0.39 8.91 14.19
N LYS A 226 -0.45 8.71 15.53
CA LYS A 226 -0.36 9.81 16.50
C LYS A 226 0.78 10.79 16.15
N ASN A 227 1.81 10.33 15.45
CA ASN A 227 2.94 11.10 14.96
C ASN A 227 2.56 12.10 13.88
N SER A 228 1.62 11.79 12.96
CA SER A 228 1.24 12.68 11.87
C SER A 228 0.72 14.05 12.35
N ARG A 229 -0.07 14.07 13.42
CA ARG A 229 -0.56 15.35 14.01
C ARG A 229 0.58 16.16 14.64
N ASN A 230 1.51 15.52 15.33
CA ASN A 230 2.66 16.17 15.91
C ASN A 230 3.57 16.74 14.81
N SER A 231 3.81 15.98 13.77
CA SER A 231 4.61 16.38 12.59
C SER A 231 3.97 17.57 11.87
N ILE A 232 2.65 17.56 11.66
CA ILE A 232 1.92 18.71 11.07
C ILE A 232 2.02 19.96 11.94
N ASN A 233 1.95 19.81 13.27
CA ASN A 233 2.11 20.93 14.18
C ASN A 233 3.54 21.47 14.19
N ALA A 234 4.56 20.61 14.16
CA ALA A 234 5.96 21.00 14.03
C ALA A 234 6.19 21.78 12.72
N MET A 235 5.67 21.28 11.60
CA MET A 235 5.73 21.97 10.32
C MET A 235 5.04 23.35 10.36
N ARG A 236 3.86 23.45 10.97
CA ARG A 236 3.15 24.74 11.14
C ARG A 236 3.94 25.72 11.99
N GLN A 237 4.59 25.24 13.04
CA GLN A 237 5.44 26.07 13.90
C GLN A 237 6.65 26.57 13.09
N LEU A 238 7.37 25.68 12.41
CA LEU A 238 8.51 26.05 11.57
C LEU A 238 8.13 27.09 10.52
N LEU A 239 7.01 26.90 9.83
CA LEU A 239 6.53 27.88 8.84
C LEU A 239 6.25 29.26 9.44
N ARG A 240 5.72 29.33 10.68
CA ARG A 240 5.51 30.63 11.37
C ARG A 240 6.84 31.30 11.68
N GLU A 241 7.83 30.55 12.17
CA GLU A 241 9.16 31.06 12.49
C GLU A 241 9.90 31.57 11.24
N LYS A 242 9.82 30.82 10.15
CA LYS A 242 10.48 31.17 8.88
C LYS A 242 9.83 32.36 8.15
N LYS A 243 8.52 32.57 8.34
CA LYS A 243 7.79 33.72 7.76
C LYS A 243 7.92 35.01 8.59
N ALA A 244 8.29 34.88 9.84
CA ALA A 244 8.47 36.04 10.72
C ALA A 244 9.83 36.73 10.55
N LYS A 245 10.77 36.11 9.83
CA LYS A 245 12.06 36.63 9.47
C LYS A 245 12.03 37.30 8.09
#